data_4f680d3b57302e15c511691c668d1103
#
_entry.id   4f680d3b57302e15c511691c668d1103
#
_cell.length_a   1.000
_cell.length_b   1.000
_cell.length_c   1.000
_cell.angle_alpha   90.00
_cell.angle_beta   90.00
_cell.angle_gamma   90.00
#
_symmetry.space_group_name_H-M   'P 1'
#
loop_
_entity.id
_entity.type
_entity.pdbx_description
1 polymer ?
#
loop_
_entity_poly.entity_id
_entity_poly.type
_entity_poly.pdbx_seq_one_letter_code
_entity_poly.pdbx_strand_id
1 'polypeptide(L)'
;MPMTAVTNVPADAPLADELADEDLVEMANLPEEDTGIPGTIFVSTRMGRHGPCVKYFDGRAGEAQPSCSVTIADPPRVVANSLPDHVVSQRAPLVSAWVALNRDALLQFWNEGASWTRAEVSRFLDGLKRLKER
;
A
#
# COMPACT_ATOMS: atom_id res chain seq x y z
N MET A 1 22.17 -2.67 31.40
CA MET A 1 22.02 -2.60 31.01
C MET A 1 21.76 -2.74 30.38
N PRO A 2 21.43 -2.57 30.43
CA PRO A 2 21.16 -2.53 29.84
C PRO A 2 20.89 -2.52 29.31
N MET A 3 20.78 -2.32 29.46
CA MET A 3 20.58 -2.27 29.05
C MET A 3 20.31 -2.19 28.55
N THR A 4 20.31 -2.00 28.73
CA THR A 4 20.10 -1.91 28.33
C THR A 4 19.87 -1.76 27.75
N ALA A 5 19.97 -1.58 27.99
CA ALA A 5 19.72 -1.46 27.54
C ALA A 5 19.37 -1.34 27.01
N VAL A 6 19.27 -1.23 27.07
CA VAL A 6 18.85 -1.14 26.75
C VAL A 6 18.38 -0.92 26.47
N THR A 7 18.15 -0.68 26.58
CA THR A 7 17.69 -0.47 26.45
C THR A 7 17.19 -0.15 26.34
N ASN A 8 16.96 0.15 26.43
CA ASN A 8 16.38 0.50 26.42
C ASN A 8 15.60 0.50 26.23
N VAL A 9 15.39 0.42 25.93
CA VAL A 9 14.38 0.18 25.83
C VAL A 9 13.84 0.08 26.72
N PRO A 10 13.17 0.31 26.81
CA PRO A 10 12.52 0.16 27.77
C PRO A 10 12.02 -0.91 27.93
N ALA A 11 12.09 -1.28 28.62
CA ALA A 11 11.71 -2.28 28.75
C ALA A 11 10.44 -2.46 28.74
N ASP A 12 9.82 -1.93 28.98
CA ASP A 12 8.63 -2.12 28.87
C ASP A 12 8.20 -1.94 27.70
N ALA A 13 8.98 -1.61 27.07
CA ALA A 13 8.64 -1.53 25.83
C ALA A 13 7.95 -2.68 25.48
N PRO A 14 7.06 -2.58 24.80
CA PRO A 14 6.44 -3.65 24.34
C PRO A 14 7.33 -4.34 23.68
N LEU A 15 7.20 -5.37 23.74
CA LEU A 15 8.10 -5.98 23.27
C LEU A 15 8.18 -6.04 21.92
N ALA A 16 9.25 -6.29 21.37
CA ALA A 16 9.48 -6.44 19.98
C ALA A 16 8.55 -7.44 19.40
N ASP A 17 8.23 -8.48 20.11
CA ASP A 17 7.34 -9.46 19.60
C ASP A 17 5.98 -8.93 19.36
N GLU A 18 5.50 -8.07 20.18
CA GLU A 18 4.20 -7.55 19.98
C GLU A 18 4.14 -6.58 18.86
N LEU A 19 5.20 -5.84 18.66
CA LEU A 19 5.22 -4.86 17.62
C LEU A 19 5.47 -5.47 16.28
N ALA A 20 6.12 -6.58 16.25
CA ALA A 20 6.68 -7.09 15.03
C ALA A 20 5.69 -7.22 13.91
N ASP A 21 4.54 -7.79 14.17
CA ASP A 21 3.61 -8.02 13.08
C ASP A 21 3.05 -6.76 12.51
N GLU A 22 2.80 -5.76 13.34
CA GLU A 22 2.20 -4.55 12.84
C GLU A 22 3.21 -3.54 12.38
N ASP A 23 4.41 -3.58 12.96
CA ASP A 23 5.41 -2.61 12.62
C ASP A 23 6.27 -3.01 11.44
N LEU A 24 6.22 -4.26 11.04
CA LEU A 24 6.97 -4.70 9.87
C LEU A 24 6.09 -4.57 8.64
N VAL A 25 5.78 -3.33 8.31
CA VAL A 25 4.96 -3.03 7.16
C VAL A 25 5.77 -2.16 6.21
N GLU A 26 5.85 -2.58 4.96
CA GLU A 26 6.43 -1.75 3.93
C GLU A 26 5.30 -1.08 3.18
N MET A 27 5.54 0.15 2.74
CA MET A 27 4.50 0.88 2.03
C MET A 27 5.14 1.91 1.12
N ALA A 28 4.41 2.33 0.11
CA ALA A 28 4.88 3.35 -0.81
C ALA A 28 3.69 4.11 -1.36
N ASN A 29 3.91 5.39 -1.61
CA ASN A 29 2.95 6.24 -2.30
C ASN A 29 3.45 6.42 -3.72
N LEU A 30 2.64 6.07 -4.70
CA LEU A 30 3.02 6.09 -6.10
C LEU A 30 2.31 7.24 -6.80
N PRO A 31 3.07 8.20 -7.34
CA PRO A 31 2.45 9.34 -8.01
C PRO A 31 2.04 8.99 -9.44
N GLU A 32 1.44 9.95 -10.11
CA GLU A 32 0.97 9.76 -11.47
C GLU A 32 2.07 9.29 -12.41
N GLU A 33 3.29 9.79 -12.21
CA GLU A 33 4.37 9.39 -13.11
C GLU A 33 4.67 7.90 -13.02
N ASP A 34 4.33 7.28 -11.91
CA ASP A 34 4.57 5.83 -11.75
C ASP A 34 3.37 4.99 -12.14
N THR A 35 2.16 5.52 -11.99
CA THR A 35 0.97 4.72 -12.23
C THR A 35 0.26 5.06 -13.54
N GLY A 36 0.42 6.28 -14.02
CA GLY A 36 -0.33 6.76 -15.17
C GLY A 36 -1.70 7.32 -14.79
N ILE A 37 -2.00 7.45 -13.50
CA ILE A 37 -3.29 7.90 -13.02
C ILE A 37 -3.09 9.17 -12.20
N PRO A 38 -3.83 10.24 -12.47
CA PRO A 38 -3.70 11.45 -11.63
C PRO A 38 -4.00 11.11 -10.18
N GLY A 39 -3.21 11.64 -9.27
CA GLY A 39 -3.35 11.36 -7.85
C GLY A 39 -2.28 10.40 -7.36
N THR A 40 -2.56 9.73 -6.27
CA THR A 40 -1.57 8.85 -5.62
C THR A 40 -2.20 7.51 -5.31
N ILE A 41 -1.46 6.44 -5.60
CA ILE A 41 -1.88 5.11 -5.16
C ILE A 41 -0.93 4.67 -4.05
N PHE A 42 -1.51 4.27 -2.93
CA PHE A 42 -0.79 3.77 -1.78
C PHE A 42 -0.80 2.25 -1.82
N VAL A 43 0.37 1.64 -1.80
CA VAL A 43 0.51 0.18 -1.77
C VAL A 43 1.23 -0.20 -0.49
N SER A 44 0.91 -1.38 0.03
CA SER A 44 1.53 -1.81 1.28
C SER A 44 1.55 -3.33 1.36
N THR A 45 2.32 -3.82 2.32
CA THR A 45 2.24 -5.20 2.72
C THR A 45 1.02 -5.34 3.63
N ARG A 46 0.77 -6.57 4.06
CA ARG A 46 -0.41 -6.85 4.88
C ARG A 46 -0.48 -5.92 6.08
N MET A 47 -1.63 -5.32 6.27
CA MET A 47 -1.89 -4.42 7.37
C MET A 47 -3.19 -4.82 8.01
N GLY A 48 -3.19 -4.97 9.33
CA GLY A 48 -4.41 -5.26 10.05
C GLY A 48 -5.05 -6.55 9.58
N ARG A 49 -6.36 -6.56 9.58
CA ARG A 49 -7.10 -7.79 9.28
C ARG A 49 -7.85 -7.76 7.98
N HIS A 50 -7.81 -6.63 7.28
CA HIS A 50 -8.54 -6.59 6.02
C HIS A 50 -7.71 -7.28 4.94
N GLY A 51 -8.37 -7.62 3.85
CA GLY A 51 -7.72 -8.30 2.75
C GLY A 51 -6.88 -7.37 1.90
N PRO A 52 -6.21 -7.94 0.89
CA PRO A 52 -5.29 -7.14 0.07
C PRO A 52 -6.03 -6.04 -0.67
N CYS A 53 -5.50 -4.84 -0.56
CA CYS A 53 -6.08 -3.71 -1.27
C CYS A 53 -5.04 -2.61 -1.43
N VAL A 54 -5.32 -1.68 -2.35
CA VAL A 54 -4.57 -0.46 -2.49
C VAL A 54 -5.50 0.70 -2.17
N LYS A 55 -4.94 1.86 -1.83
CA LYS A 55 -5.74 3.05 -1.61
C LYS A 55 -5.42 4.08 -2.66
N TYR A 56 -6.45 4.75 -3.15
CA TYR A 56 -6.28 5.83 -4.10
C TYR A 56 -6.68 7.14 -3.45
N PHE A 57 -5.80 8.15 -3.59
CA PHE A 57 -6.04 9.52 -3.13
C PHE A 57 -6.04 10.42 -4.36
N ASP A 58 -6.99 11.34 -4.45
CA ASP A 58 -7.10 12.20 -5.61
C ASP A 58 -6.11 13.37 -5.54
N GLY A 59 -5.14 13.29 -4.68
CA GLY A 59 -4.07 14.26 -4.51
C GLY A 59 -3.00 13.59 -3.73
N ARG A 60 -2.47 14.29 -2.74
CA ARG A 60 -1.44 13.70 -1.90
C ARG A 60 -2.06 12.72 -0.92
N ALA A 61 -1.35 11.65 -0.66
CA ALA A 61 -1.78 10.67 0.32
C ALA A 61 -1.66 11.26 1.72
N GLY A 62 -2.49 10.78 2.63
CA GLY A 62 -2.43 11.20 4.02
C GLY A 62 -3.57 10.63 4.79
N GLU A 63 -3.36 10.50 6.09
CA GLU A 63 -4.33 9.86 6.94
C GLU A 63 -5.66 10.58 6.95
N ALA A 64 -5.63 11.89 6.89
CA ALA A 64 -6.85 12.67 6.95
C ALA A 64 -7.46 12.93 5.57
N GLN A 65 -6.85 12.41 4.51
CA GLN A 65 -7.31 12.69 3.17
C GLN A 65 -8.35 11.68 2.71
N PRO A 66 -9.34 12.13 1.93
CA PRO A 66 -10.32 11.19 1.37
C PRO A 66 -9.64 10.21 0.43
N SER A 67 -10.15 9.00 0.41
CA SER A 67 -9.54 7.95 -0.41
C SER A 67 -10.60 6.91 -0.80
N CYS A 68 -10.23 6.05 -1.73
CA CYS A 68 -11.01 4.84 -1.93
C CYS A 68 -10.06 3.65 -1.93
N SER A 69 -10.57 2.52 -1.44
CA SER A 69 -9.80 1.28 -1.38
C SER A 69 -10.30 0.34 -2.44
N VAL A 70 -9.35 -0.24 -3.19
CA VAL A 70 -9.66 -1.16 -4.28
C VAL A 70 -8.96 -2.48 -3.97
N THR A 71 -9.70 -3.58 -4.03
CA THR A 71 -9.14 -4.89 -3.70
C THR A 71 -8.14 -5.33 -4.75
N ILE A 72 -7.11 -6.05 -4.30
CA ILE A 72 -6.17 -6.72 -5.21
C ILE A 72 -6.76 -8.10 -5.45
N ALA A 73 -7.68 -8.15 -6.38
CA ALA A 73 -8.44 -9.36 -6.65
C ALA A 73 -8.79 -9.42 -8.13
N ASP A 74 -9.48 -10.45 -8.53
CA ASP A 74 -9.88 -10.63 -9.91
C ASP A 74 -11.39 -10.92 -9.94
N PRO A 75 -12.19 -9.90 -10.23
CA PRO A 75 -11.83 -8.54 -10.59
C PRO A 75 -11.61 -7.65 -9.36
N PRO A 76 -10.86 -6.57 -9.51
CA PRO A 76 -10.73 -5.60 -8.42
C PRO A 76 -12.06 -4.91 -8.15
N ARG A 77 -12.29 -4.52 -6.90
CA ARG A 77 -13.53 -3.86 -6.52
C ARG A 77 -13.26 -2.78 -5.50
N VAL A 78 -14.08 -1.73 -5.54
CA VAL A 78 -14.03 -0.70 -4.52
C VAL A 78 -14.75 -1.23 -3.29
N VAL A 79 -14.07 -1.22 -2.15
CA VAL A 79 -14.63 -1.75 -0.90
C VAL A 79 -14.77 -0.71 0.18
N ALA A 80 -14.18 0.47 -0.01
CA ALA A 80 -14.35 1.58 0.91
C ALA A 80 -14.11 2.86 0.16
N ASN A 81 -14.83 3.92 0.49
CA ASN A 81 -14.72 5.14 -0.27
C ASN A 81 -15.17 6.35 0.55
N SER A 82 -14.35 7.39 0.55
CA SER A 82 -14.71 8.67 1.13
C SER A 82 -14.50 9.82 0.14
N LEU A 83 -14.25 9.50 -1.13
CA LEU A 83 -14.10 10.50 -2.17
C LEU A 83 -15.47 10.93 -2.71
N PRO A 84 -15.56 12.12 -3.32
CA PRO A 84 -16.81 12.51 -4.00
C PRO A 84 -17.16 11.53 -5.12
N ASP A 85 -18.44 11.37 -5.37
CA ASP A 85 -18.91 10.39 -6.35
C ASP A 85 -18.33 10.61 -7.73
N HIS A 86 -18.21 11.86 -8.17
CA HIS A 86 -17.70 12.11 -9.51
C HIS A 86 -16.23 11.74 -9.64
N VAL A 87 -15.49 11.84 -8.56
CA VAL A 87 -14.08 11.43 -8.57
C VAL A 87 -13.97 9.92 -8.65
N VAL A 88 -14.76 9.23 -7.84
CA VAL A 88 -14.72 7.77 -7.84
C VAL A 88 -15.12 7.25 -9.22
N SER A 89 -16.17 7.84 -9.81
CA SER A 89 -16.61 7.40 -11.13
C SER A 89 -15.53 7.51 -12.18
N GLN A 90 -14.69 8.54 -12.09
CA GLN A 90 -13.62 8.74 -13.06
C GLN A 90 -12.38 7.95 -12.74
N ARG A 91 -12.05 7.80 -11.47
CA ARG A 91 -10.76 7.23 -11.09
C ARG A 91 -10.80 5.75 -10.77
N ALA A 92 -11.89 5.25 -10.17
CA ALA A 92 -11.94 3.86 -9.77
C ALA A 92 -11.71 2.88 -10.93
N PRO A 93 -12.28 3.13 -12.13
CA PRO A 93 -11.99 2.22 -13.24
C PRO A 93 -10.51 2.20 -13.61
N LEU A 94 -9.84 3.35 -13.51
CA LEU A 94 -8.41 3.40 -13.83
C LEU A 94 -7.60 2.67 -12.78
N VAL A 95 -7.94 2.86 -11.51
CA VAL A 95 -7.24 2.18 -10.42
C VAL A 95 -7.45 0.68 -10.54
N SER A 96 -8.67 0.26 -10.85
CA SER A 96 -8.96 -1.17 -11.02
C SER A 96 -8.15 -1.75 -12.18
N ALA A 97 -8.04 -1.01 -13.28
CA ALA A 97 -7.24 -1.49 -14.40
C ALA A 97 -5.75 -1.60 -14.03
N TRP A 98 -5.27 -0.63 -13.27
CA TRP A 98 -3.87 -0.65 -12.82
C TRP A 98 -3.62 -1.84 -11.88
N VAL A 99 -4.56 -2.09 -10.97
CA VAL A 99 -4.45 -3.23 -10.05
C VAL A 99 -4.45 -4.54 -10.84
N ALA A 100 -5.35 -4.67 -11.80
CA ALA A 100 -5.41 -5.89 -12.61
C ALA A 100 -4.11 -6.10 -13.38
N LEU A 101 -3.53 -5.02 -13.88
CA LEU A 101 -2.29 -5.08 -14.62
C LEU A 101 -1.12 -5.57 -13.75
N ASN A 102 -1.15 -5.22 -12.47
CA ASN A 102 -0.05 -5.50 -11.54
C ASN A 102 -0.43 -6.50 -10.45
N ARG A 103 -1.52 -7.23 -10.64
CA ARG A 103 -2.11 -8.01 -9.57
C ARG A 103 -1.13 -8.98 -8.90
N ASP A 104 -0.41 -9.76 -9.69
CA ASP A 104 0.47 -10.78 -9.11
C ASP A 104 1.58 -10.14 -8.28
N ALA A 105 2.17 -9.07 -8.80
CA ALA A 105 3.23 -8.39 -8.07
C ALA A 105 2.70 -7.75 -6.78
N LEU A 106 1.51 -7.17 -6.85
CA LEU A 106 0.91 -6.55 -5.67
C LEU A 106 0.56 -7.58 -4.61
N LEU A 107 0.07 -8.74 -5.03
CA LEU A 107 -0.24 -9.81 -4.07
C LEU A 107 1.03 -10.35 -3.43
N GLN A 108 2.09 -10.48 -4.21
CA GLN A 108 3.33 -10.97 -3.66
C GLN A 108 3.88 -9.98 -2.63
N PHE A 109 3.82 -8.69 -2.95
CA PHE A 109 4.26 -7.67 -2.01
C PHE A 109 3.40 -7.71 -0.73
N TRP A 110 2.08 -7.79 -0.90
CA TRP A 110 1.18 -7.85 0.25
C TRP A 110 1.52 -9.01 1.17
N ASN A 111 1.76 -10.19 0.59
CA ASN A 111 1.96 -11.40 1.39
C ASN A 111 3.37 -11.56 1.91
N GLU A 112 4.38 -11.09 1.18
CA GLU A 112 5.77 -11.40 1.50
C GLU A 112 6.64 -10.19 1.74
N GLY A 113 6.22 -9.03 1.30
CA GLY A 113 7.09 -7.86 1.25
C GLY A 113 7.64 -7.40 2.58
N ALA A 114 6.96 -7.70 3.69
CA ALA A 114 7.43 -7.27 4.99
C ALA A 114 8.78 -7.89 5.36
N SER A 115 9.12 -9.01 4.74
CA SER A 115 10.41 -9.67 4.99
C SER A 115 11.45 -9.36 3.92
N TRP A 116 11.11 -8.52 2.95
CA TRP A 116 12.03 -8.24 1.85
C TRP A 116 13.12 -7.26 2.27
N THR A 117 14.26 -7.37 1.61
CA THR A 117 15.31 -6.37 1.77
C THR A 117 14.92 -5.10 1.03
N ARG A 118 15.62 -4.03 1.31
CA ARG A 118 15.40 -2.78 0.60
C ARG A 118 15.55 -2.99 -0.91
N ALA A 119 16.55 -3.75 -1.33
CA ALA A 119 16.76 -3.99 -2.75
C ALA A 119 15.60 -4.72 -3.37
N GLU A 120 15.02 -5.66 -2.65
CA GLU A 120 13.86 -6.39 -3.15
C GLU A 120 12.65 -5.50 -3.28
N VAL A 121 12.42 -4.62 -2.30
CA VAL A 121 11.31 -3.67 -2.38
C VAL A 121 11.52 -2.73 -3.57
N SER A 122 12.74 -2.25 -3.76
CA SER A 122 13.02 -1.37 -4.90
C SER A 122 12.75 -2.05 -6.22
N ARG A 123 13.14 -3.31 -6.35
CA ARG A 123 12.88 -4.05 -7.59
C ARG A 123 11.38 -4.21 -7.83
N PHE A 124 10.63 -4.47 -6.75
CA PHE A 124 9.19 -4.57 -6.88
C PHE A 124 8.61 -3.25 -7.40
N LEU A 125 8.99 -2.14 -6.79
CA LEU A 125 8.45 -0.85 -7.20
C LEU A 125 8.84 -0.51 -8.64
N ASP A 126 10.10 -0.77 -8.99
CA ASP A 126 10.56 -0.47 -10.35
C ASP A 126 9.89 -1.35 -11.39
N GLY A 127 9.45 -2.51 -11.01
CA GLY A 127 8.81 -3.44 -11.93
C GLY A 127 7.32 -3.23 -12.13
N LEU A 128 6.70 -2.34 -11.35
CA LEU A 128 5.28 -2.09 -11.53
C LEU A 128 5.03 -1.41 -12.85
N LYS A 129 3.97 -1.82 -13.52
CA LYS A 129 3.64 -1.30 -14.83
C LYS A 129 2.67 -0.15 -14.70
N ARG A 130 2.89 0.89 -15.49
CA ARG A 130 2.02 2.03 -15.45
C ARG A 130 0.94 1.86 -16.53
N LEU A 131 -0.23 2.44 -16.29
CA LEU A 131 -1.26 2.45 -17.31
C LEU A 131 -0.79 3.32 -18.45
N LYS A 132 -1.03 2.86 -19.68
CA LYS A 132 -0.65 3.64 -20.83
C LYS A 132 -1.76 4.58 -21.19
N GLU A 133 -1.36 5.76 -21.64
CA GLU A 133 -2.35 6.66 -22.12
C GLU A 133 -2.77 6.24 -23.47
N ARG A 134 -3.96 6.61 -23.83
CA ARG A 134 -4.44 6.26 -25.11
C ARG A 134 -4.01 7.07 -26.17
#